data_c6e2b270a018457d8523a4bafd4a0de6
#
_entry.id   c6e2b270a018457d8523a4bafd4a0de6
#
_cell.length_a   1.000
_cell.length_b   1.000
_cell.length_c   1.000
_cell.angle_alpha   90.00
_cell.angle_beta   90.00
_cell.angle_gamma   90.00
#
_symmetry.space_group_name_H-M   'P 1'
#
loop_
_entity.id
_entity.type
_entity.pdbx_description
1 polymer ?
#
loop_
_entity_poly.entity_id
_entity_poly.type
_entity_poly.pdbx_seq_one_letter_code
_entity_poly.pdbx_strand_id
1 'polypeptide(L)'
;MTVEDERSGFHSTSNGPLDGQEAARAVLDKAAHENFPVAPFFLPRAWRADLMAIYGYARLVDDIGDGDLPPGGTDAELLGLDRDRADDPLAMLDAFEKDLRRVFGEPGGTGEPGGTGGTGGAAGTGGVSPDPRHPLLRALRPTVRRHRLPPEPFLGLIEANRQDQRVRRYETYEDLLGYCELSANPVGRLVLGVTGTTSPERVRRSDAICTALQIVEHLQDVAEDLRRDRVYLPAEDMKSFGVTETDLAAPTAGAPVRALIAHEAARAETLLNEGTPLVGSVHGRLKWLLAGFVAGGRAALRAVAAAGYDVLSGPPRPTKLSLLREVGATLRREG
;
A
#
# COMPACT_ATOMS: atom_id res chain seq x y z
N MET A 1 -12.51 64.04 20.06
CA MET A 1 -11.36 63.90 20.98
C MET A 1 -11.49 62.55 21.59
N THR A 2 -10.83 61.55 21.06
CA THR A 2 -10.71 60.30 21.73
C THR A 2 -9.74 59.37 21.05
N VAL A 3 -8.92 58.82 21.82
CA VAL A 3 -7.68 58.17 21.58
C VAL A 3 -7.90 56.77 20.94
N GLU A 4 -7.22 56.53 19.86
CA GLU A 4 -6.96 55.20 19.27
C GLU A 4 -6.00 54.44 20.16
N ASP A 5 -6.25 53.17 20.43
CA ASP A 5 -5.31 52.25 21.05
C ASP A 5 -5.07 51.08 20.09
N GLU A 6 -3.98 51.18 19.34
CA GLU A 6 -3.42 50.11 18.54
C GLU A 6 -2.80 49.06 19.46
N ARG A 7 -3.30 47.83 19.43
CA ARG A 7 -2.57 46.66 19.91
C ARG A 7 -2.38 45.66 18.75
N SER A 8 -1.25 45.86 18.10
CA SER A 8 -0.61 44.86 17.28
C SER A 8 -0.24 43.64 18.13
N GLY A 9 -1.00 42.57 17.99
CA GLY A 9 -0.67 41.26 18.57
C GLY A 9 -0.02 40.38 17.49
N PHE A 10 1.29 40.37 17.43
CA PHE A 10 2.07 39.35 16.72
C PHE A 10 1.82 37.99 17.40
N HIS A 11 0.97 37.15 16.84
CA HIS A 11 0.97 35.73 17.13
C HIS A 11 1.87 35.03 16.11
N SER A 12 3.15 34.92 16.49
CA SER A 12 4.03 33.91 15.93
C SER A 12 3.70 32.57 16.55
N THR A 13 2.86 31.78 15.89
CA THR A 13 2.65 30.39 16.23
C THR A 13 3.77 29.55 15.64
N SER A 14 4.65 29.05 16.48
CA SER A 14 5.64 28.04 16.14
C SER A 14 4.96 26.67 15.97
N ASN A 15 4.57 26.32 14.76
CA ASN A 15 3.75 25.15 14.41
C ASN A 15 4.56 23.89 14.03
N GLY A 16 5.81 23.71 14.45
CA GLY A 16 6.65 22.62 13.93
C GLY A 16 6.32 21.17 14.40
N PRO A 17 6.10 20.89 15.71
CA PRO A 17 5.91 19.51 16.17
C PRO A 17 4.44 19.02 16.17
N LEU A 18 3.47 19.93 16.29
CA LEU A 18 2.03 19.58 16.33
C LEU A 18 1.50 19.20 14.96
N ASP A 19 1.90 19.89 13.92
CA ASP A 19 1.46 19.65 12.55
C ASP A 19 1.90 18.26 12.03
N GLY A 20 3.09 17.79 12.38
CA GLY A 20 3.54 16.45 12.00
C GLY A 20 2.77 15.30 12.67
N GLN A 21 2.23 15.51 13.88
CA GLN A 21 1.36 14.53 14.54
C GLN A 21 -0.04 14.53 13.94
N GLU A 22 -0.53 15.68 13.51
CA GLU A 22 -1.83 15.81 12.83
C GLU A 22 -1.78 15.15 11.44
N ALA A 23 -0.72 15.37 10.66
CA ALA A 23 -0.51 14.70 9.38
C ALA A 23 -0.47 13.18 9.55
N ALA A 24 0.28 12.67 10.53
CA ALA A 24 0.33 11.23 10.82
C ALA A 24 -1.04 10.67 11.26
N ARG A 25 -1.84 11.43 12.00
CA ARG A 25 -3.22 11.04 12.37
C ARG A 25 -4.13 10.97 11.15
N ALA A 26 -4.08 11.97 10.28
CA ALA A 26 -4.89 12.01 9.06
C ALA A 26 -4.66 10.77 8.19
N VAL A 27 -3.41 10.31 8.07
CA VAL A 27 -3.07 9.05 7.38
C VAL A 27 -3.69 7.85 8.07
N LEU A 28 -3.59 7.74 9.40
CA LEU A 28 -4.13 6.60 10.16
C LEU A 28 -5.67 6.56 10.19
N ASP A 29 -6.33 7.71 10.12
CA ASP A 29 -7.80 7.80 10.10
C ASP A 29 -8.39 7.23 8.79
N LYS A 30 -7.62 7.20 7.70
CA LYS A 30 -8.01 6.55 6.43
C LYS A 30 -8.25 5.05 6.60
N ALA A 31 -7.62 4.39 7.60
CA ALA A 31 -7.82 2.96 7.89
C ALA A 31 -9.27 2.54 8.14
N ALA A 32 -10.11 3.47 8.58
CA ALA A 32 -11.54 3.22 8.81
C ALA A 32 -12.34 3.10 7.50
N HIS A 33 -11.80 3.57 6.39
CA HIS A 33 -12.46 3.64 5.08
C HIS A 33 -11.94 2.59 4.09
N GLU A 34 -10.93 1.80 4.49
CA GLU A 34 -10.38 0.74 3.65
C GLU A 34 -11.41 -0.37 3.36
N ASN A 35 -11.29 -0.99 2.19
CA ASN A 35 -12.13 -2.11 1.77
C ASN A 35 -12.05 -3.31 2.72
N PHE A 36 -10.93 -3.45 3.45
CA PHE A 36 -10.70 -4.48 4.46
C PHE A 36 -10.30 -3.85 5.81
N PRO A 37 -10.78 -4.38 6.95
CA PRO A 37 -10.36 -3.87 8.24
C PRO A 37 -8.86 -4.15 8.46
N VAL A 38 -8.05 -3.10 8.50
CA VAL A 38 -6.58 -3.15 8.66
C VAL A 38 -6.19 -3.86 9.96
N ALA A 39 -6.83 -3.51 11.07
CA ALA A 39 -6.51 -4.03 12.39
C ALA A 39 -7.80 -4.39 13.16
N PRO A 40 -8.51 -5.49 12.77
CA PRO A 40 -9.78 -5.84 13.36
C PRO A 40 -9.71 -5.98 14.89
N PHE A 41 -10.79 -5.61 15.57
CA PHE A 41 -10.87 -5.58 17.05
C PHE A 41 -10.59 -6.94 17.71
N PHE A 42 -10.83 -8.05 17.02
CA PHE A 42 -10.60 -9.41 17.55
C PHE A 42 -9.12 -9.80 17.58
N LEU A 43 -8.21 -9.03 16.93
CA LEU A 43 -6.78 -9.29 16.99
C LEU A 43 -6.19 -8.86 18.35
N PRO A 44 -5.08 -9.49 18.80
CA PRO A 44 -4.35 -9.04 19.98
C PRO A 44 -3.95 -7.55 19.85
N ARG A 45 -3.97 -6.82 20.96
CA ARG A 45 -3.62 -5.39 20.96
C ARG A 45 -2.24 -5.13 20.35
N ALA A 46 -1.25 -6.00 20.64
CA ALA A 46 0.10 -5.88 20.09
C ALA A 46 0.08 -5.97 18.56
N TRP A 47 -0.58 -6.99 17.99
CA TRP A 47 -0.68 -7.12 16.53
C TRP A 47 -1.43 -5.94 15.89
N ARG A 48 -2.48 -5.42 16.54
CA ARG A 48 -3.21 -4.25 16.03
C ARG A 48 -2.32 -3.02 15.96
N ALA A 49 -1.50 -2.78 16.99
CA ALA A 49 -0.56 -1.66 17.00
C ALA A 49 0.51 -1.82 15.91
N ASP A 50 1.05 -3.04 15.75
CA ASP A 50 2.07 -3.34 14.75
C ASP A 50 1.50 -3.22 13.31
N LEU A 51 0.30 -3.74 13.06
CA LEU A 51 -0.37 -3.62 11.76
C LEU A 51 -0.74 -2.17 11.42
N MET A 52 -1.17 -1.38 12.41
CA MET A 52 -1.44 0.05 12.20
C MET A 52 -0.17 0.84 11.89
N ALA A 53 0.98 0.48 12.48
CA ALA A 53 2.24 1.11 12.15
C ALA A 53 2.69 0.78 10.71
N ILE A 54 2.49 -0.47 10.27
CA ILE A 54 2.73 -0.89 8.87
C ILE A 54 1.76 -0.18 7.91
N TYR A 55 0.47 -0.12 8.27
CA TYR A 55 -0.52 0.59 7.47
C TYR A 55 -0.18 2.06 7.29
N GLY A 56 0.16 2.76 8.38
CA GLY A 56 0.55 4.17 8.31
C GLY A 56 1.75 4.40 7.40
N TYR A 57 2.71 3.45 7.40
CA TYR A 57 3.82 3.47 6.46
C TYR A 57 3.34 3.31 5.01
N ALA A 58 2.62 2.21 4.71
CA ALA A 58 2.17 1.90 3.35
C ALA A 58 1.28 3.02 2.80
N ARG A 59 0.31 3.49 3.58
CA ARG A 59 -0.60 4.56 3.17
C ARG A 59 0.11 5.87 2.86
N LEU A 60 1.16 6.22 3.64
CA LEU A 60 1.93 7.43 3.34
C LEU A 60 2.73 7.29 2.04
N VAL A 61 3.27 6.10 1.75
CA VAL A 61 3.95 5.83 0.47
C VAL A 61 2.99 6.03 -0.69
N ASP A 62 1.75 5.51 -0.57
CA ASP A 62 0.71 5.65 -1.59
C ASP A 62 0.26 7.12 -1.74
N ASP A 63 0.01 7.82 -0.61
CA ASP A 63 -0.35 9.23 -0.64
C ASP A 63 0.74 10.12 -1.29
N ILE A 64 2.03 9.78 -1.11
CA ILE A 64 3.14 10.44 -1.81
C ILE A 64 3.09 10.14 -3.31
N GLY A 65 2.93 8.86 -3.68
CA GLY A 65 2.91 8.42 -5.07
C GLY A 65 1.74 8.98 -5.87
N ASP A 66 0.58 9.09 -5.24
CA ASP A 66 -0.66 9.60 -5.87
C ASP A 66 -0.77 11.14 -5.84
N GLY A 67 0.10 11.82 -5.09
CA GLY A 67 0.00 13.27 -4.90
C GLY A 67 -1.16 13.68 -3.98
N ASP A 68 -1.63 12.76 -3.14
CA ASP A 68 -2.78 12.93 -2.23
C ASP A 68 -2.37 13.45 -0.84
N LEU A 69 -1.16 14.00 -0.70
CA LEU A 69 -0.69 14.62 0.54
C LEU A 69 -1.47 15.91 0.85
N PRO A 70 -1.67 16.22 2.14
CA PRO A 70 -2.26 17.49 2.53
C PRO A 70 -1.43 18.68 1.98
N PRO A 71 -2.08 19.75 1.54
CA PRO A 71 -1.37 20.95 1.07
C PRO A 71 -0.53 21.58 2.18
N GLY A 72 0.54 22.28 1.80
CA GLY A 72 1.39 23.03 2.73
C GLY A 72 2.77 22.46 2.98
N GLY A 73 3.09 21.28 2.40
CA GLY A 73 4.45 20.74 2.38
C GLY A 73 5.00 20.26 3.73
N THR A 74 4.14 20.00 4.72
CA THR A 74 4.55 19.55 6.06
C THR A 74 5.34 18.24 5.99
N ASP A 75 4.87 17.25 5.19
CA ASP A 75 5.57 15.98 5.05
C ASP A 75 6.92 16.14 4.34
N ALA A 76 7.04 17.06 3.37
CA ALA A 76 8.30 17.40 2.74
C ALA A 76 9.33 17.96 3.77
N GLU A 77 8.91 18.89 4.62
CA GLU A 77 9.76 19.44 5.68
C GLU A 77 10.18 18.38 6.69
N LEU A 78 9.25 17.50 7.11
CA LEU A 78 9.54 16.37 8.00
C LEU A 78 10.60 15.44 7.40
N LEU A 79 10.57 15.24 6.08
CA LEU A 79 11.55 14.44 5.36
C LEU A 79 12.84 15.19 5.07
N GLY A 80 12.86 16.51 5.30
CA GLY A 80 14.00 17.39 5.10
C GLY A 80 14.16 17.88 3.67
N LEU A 81 13.05 18.00 2.96
CA LEU A 81 12.93 18.70 1.68
C LEU A 81 12.35 20.10 1.89
N ASP A 82 12.62 20.98 0.93
CA ASP A 82 11.96 22.26 0.84
C ASP A 82 10.48 22.08 0.47
N ARG A 83 9.60 22.99 0.91
CA ARG A 83 8.15 22.88 0.69
C ARG A 83 7.75 22.90 -0.78
N ASP A 84 8.51 23.59 -1.61
CA ASP A 84 8.32 23.66 -3.06
C ASP A 84 8.55 22.32 -3.79
N ARG A 85 9.16 21.35 -3.10
CA ARG A 85 9.33 19.98 -3.59
C ARG A 85 8.28 18.99 -3.07
N ALA A 86 7.28 19.45 -2.35
CA ALA A 86 6.19 18.60 -1.86
C ALA A 86 5.36 17.99 -2.99
N ASP A 87 5.29 18.69 -4.15
CA ASP A 87 4.56 18.25 -5.34
C ASP A 87 5.44 17.42 -6.31
N ASP A 88 6.65 17.02 -5.91
CA ASP A 88 7.55 16.13 -6.66
C ASP A 88 7.53 14.72 -6.03
N PRO A 89 6.66 13.79 -6.50
CA PRO A 89 6.52 12.47 -5.88
C PRO A 89 7.83 11.69 -5.83
N LEU A 90 8.68 11.78 -6.87
CA LEU A 90 9.95 11.05 -6.89
C LEU A 90 10.92 11.57 -5.84
N ALA A 91 11.02 12.90 -5.68
CA ALA A 91 11.86 13.49 -4.64
C ALA A 91 11.35 13.14 -3.23
N MET A 92 10.03 13.14 -3.05
CA MET A 92 9.39 12.75 -1.80
C MET A 92 9.65 11.27 -1.47
N LEU A 93 9.49 10.36 -2.43
CA LEU A 93 9.79 8.93 -2.26
C LEU A 93 11.27 8.69 -1.93
N ASP A 94 12.19 9.41 -2.57
CA ASP A 94 13.63 9.31 -2.29
C ASP A 94 13.97 9.79 -0.87
N ALA A 95 13.38 10.90 -0.45
CA ALA A 95 13.58 11.41 0.91
C ALA A 95 12.95 10.48 1.96
N PHE A 96 11.78 9.90 1.66
CA PHE A 96 11.11 8.94 2.52
C PHE A 96 11.91 7.65 2.66
N GLU A 97 12.46 7.11 1.56
CA GLU A 97 13.36 5.96 1.62
C GLU A 97 14.61 6.25 2.46
N LYS A 98 15.22 7.42 2.28
CA LYS A 98 16.37 7.83 3.08
C LYS A 98 16.05 7.88 4.59
N ASP A 99 14.84 8.30 4.93
CA ASP A 99 14.40 8.31 6.33
C ASP A 99 14.01 6.92 6.82
N LEU A 100 13.42 6.07 5.96
CA LEU A 100 13.14 4.65 6.23
C LEU A 100 14.42 3.87 6.60
N ARG A 101 15.54 4.10 5.91
CA ARG A 101 16.81 3.41 6.20
C ARG A 101 17.27 3.61 7.64
N ARG A 102 16.91 4.73 8.29
CA ARG A 102 17.18 4.96 9.71
C ARG A 102 16.36 4.05 10.64
N VAL A 103 15.20 3.57 10.19
CA VAL A 103 14.41 2.57 10.93
C VAL A 103 15.23 1.30 11.15
N PHE A 104 16.02 0.91 10.13
CA PHE A 104 16.86 -0.30 10.12
C PHE A 104 18.24 -0.08 10.72
N GLY A 105 18.61 1.16 11.05
CA GLY A 105 19.92 1.49 11.63
C GLY A 105 21.00 1.77 10.59
N GLU A 106 20.64 1.88 9.33
CA GLU A 106 21.57 2.26 8.26
C GLU A 106 21.79 3.78 8.28
N PRO A 107 23.06 4.28 8.16
CA PRO A 107 23.29 5.70 7.93
C PRO A 107 22.67 6.05 6.58
N GLY A 108 21.81 7.06 6.56
CA GLY A 108 21.17 7.53 5.31
C GLY A 108 22.24 7.84 4.27
N GLY A 109 22.37 6.97 3.26
CA GLY A 109 23.43 7.02 2.27
C GLY A 109 23.47 8.37 1.54
N THR A 110 24.58 9.06 1.64
CA THR A 110 25.02 9.99 0.60
C THR A 110 25.86 9.17 -0.36
N GLY A 111 25.32 8.87 -1.53
CA GLY A 111 26.09 8.25 -2.57
C GLY A 111 27.18 9.18 -3.06
N GLU A 112 28.41 8.66 -3.09
CA GLU A 112 29.32 8.72 -4.23
C GLU A 112 30.48 7.76 -3.98
N PRO A 113 30.85 6.88 -4.89
CA PRO A 113 32.06 6.10 -4.82
C PRO A 113 33.20 6.89 -5.50
N GLY A 114 34.00 7.57 -4.72
CA GLY A 114 35.18 8.25 -5.26
C GLY A 114 36.15 8.67 -4.17
N GLY A 115 37.23 7.89 -3.92
CA GLY A 115 38.30 8.33 -3.09
C GLY A 115 39.10 7.21 -2.44
N THR A 116 40.17 6.81 -3.12
CA THR A 116 41.21 5.88 -2.68
C THR A 116 41.97 6.35 -1.42
N GLY A 117 42.19 5.43 -0.49
CA GLY A 117 43.41 5.32 0.30
C GLY A 117 43.52 6.17 1.56
N GLY A 118 43.51 5.51 2.73
CA GLY A 118 43.96 6.08 4.01
C GLY A 118 43.84 5.05 5.13
N THR A 119 44.93 4.31 5.39
CA THR A 119 45.11 3.46 6.58
C THR A 119 45.18 4.29 7.83
N GLY A 120 44.29 4.05 8.80
CA GLY A 120 44.39 4.68 10.12
C GLY A 120 43.32 4.15 11.05
N GLY A 121 43.68 3.19 11.92
CA GLY A 121 42.77 2.62 12.90
C GLY A 121 42.28 3.66 13.92
N ALA A 122 41.01 3.71 14.12
CA ALA A 122 40.40 4.19 15.34
C ALA A 122 39.16 3.33 15.60
N ALA A 123 39.10 2.69 16.76
CA ALA A 123 37.94 1.98 17.26
C ALA A 123 36.74 2.96 17.25
N GLY A 124 35.88 2.80 16.26
CA GLY A 124 34.68 3.62 16.11
C GLY A 124 33.73 3.35 17.26
N THR A 125 33.53 4.36 18.09
CA THR A 125 32.35 4.51 18.95
C THR A 125 31.15 4.22 18.07
N GLY A 126 30.36 3.19 18.43
CA GLY A 126 29.16 2.81 17.68
C GLY A 126 28.20 4.01 17.57
N GLY A 127 28.27 4.69 16.43
CA GLY A 127 27.40 5.82 16.12
C GLY A 127 25.97 5.31 16.08
N VAL A 128 25.15 5.72 17.04
CA VAL A 128 23.72 5.50 17.04
C VAL A 128 23.20 6.14 15.76
N SER A 129 22.63 5.32 14.87
CA SER A 129 21.97 5.85 13.68
C SER A 129 20.91 6.87 14.10
N PRO A 130 20.86 8.06 13.48
CA PRO A 130 19.92 9.09 13.89
C PRO A 130 18.49 8.58 13.77
N ASP A 131 17.61 8.99 14.69
CA ASP A 131 16.21 8.60 14.67
C ASP A 131 15.53 9.03 13.36
N PRO A 132 14.51 8.26 12.89
CA PRO A 132 13.70 8.68 11.76
C PRO A 132 13.07 10.05 12.03
N ARG A 133 12.99 10.88 11.01
CA ARG A 133 12.41 12.23 11.11
C ARG A 133 10.89 12.18 11.09
N HIS A 134 10.33 11.37 10.18
CA HIS A 134 8.89 11.28 10.01
C HIS A 134 8.22 10.54 11.18
N PRO A 135 7.12 11.05 11.77
CA PRO A 135 6.44 10.43 12.92
C PRO A 135 5.98 8.98 12.68
N LEU A 136 5.46 8.67 11.48
CA LEU A 136 5.04 7.31 11.12
C LEU A 136 6.21 6.34 11.07
N LEU A 137 7.39 6.76 10.61
CA LEU A 137 8.60 5.94 10.62
C LEU A 137 9.14 5.73 12.05
N ARG A 138 9.02 6.74 12.91
CA ARG A 138 9.31 6.57 14.35
C ARG A 138 8.37 5.55 14.99
N ALA A 139 7.09 5.59 14.65
CA ALA A 139 6.09 4.64 15.14
C ALA A 139 6.32 3.21 14.58
N LEU A 140 6.84 3.08 13.36
CA LEU A 140 7.15 1.81 12.72
C LEU A 140 8.38 1.12 13.34
N ARG A 141 9.40 1.87 13.76
CA ARG A 141 10.68 1.33 14.24
C ARG A 141 10.57 0.26 15.35
N PRO A 142 9.73 0.41 16.40
CA PRO A 142 9.54 -0.63 17.41
C PRO A 142 9.01 -1.94 16.83
N THR A 143 8.09 -1.88 15.85
CA THR A 143 7.53 -3.04 15.14
C THR A 143 8.60 -3.77 14.35
N VAL A 144 9.38 -3.04 13.54
CA VAL A 144 10.50 -3.61 12.76
C VAL A 144 11.49 -4.33 13.67
N ARG A 145 11.90 -3.70 14.78
CA ARG A 145 12.85 -4.30 15.73
C ARG A 145 12.30 -5.52 16.45
N ARG A 146 11.04 -5.45 16.92
CA ARG A 146 10.38 -6.54 17.67
C ARG A 146 10.28 -7.80 16.83
N HIS A 147 9.85 -7.65 15.58
CA HIS A 147 9.60 -8.76 14.66
C HIS A 147 10.77 -9.06 13.73
N ARG A 148 11.86 -8.28 13.82
CA ARG A 148 13.03 -8.40 12.93
C ARG A 148 12.62 -8.40 11.47
N LEU A 149 11.73 -7.47 11.11
CA LEU A 149 11.24 -7.36 9.75
C LEU A 149 12.38 -6.91 8.83
N PRO A 150 12.56 -7.56 7.67
CA PRO A 150 13.58 -7.18 6.72
C PRO A 150 13.17 -5.92 5.93
N PRO A 151 14.11 -5.16 5.33
CA PRO A 151 13.80 -3.92 4.61
C PRO A 151 13.10 -4.13 3.27
N GLU A 152 13.29 -5.30 2.61
CA GLU A 152 12.85 -5.55 1.24
C GLU A 152 11.36 -5.31 1.01
N PRO A 153 10.41 -5.77 1.87
CA PRO A 153 9.00 -5.49 1.66
C PRO A 153 8.65 -4.00 1.72
N PHE A 154 9.33 -3.25 2.56
CA PHE A 154 9.14 -1.80 2.65
C PHE A 154 9.69 -1.09 1.40
N LEU A 155 10.89 -1.43 0.98
CA LEU A 155 11.49 -0.88 -0.23
C LEU A 155 10.68 -1.22 -1.49
N GLY A 156 10.07 -2.42 -1.53
CA GLY A 156 9.18 -2.82 -2.62
C GLY A 156 8.00 -1.86 -2.79
N LEU A 157 7.32 -1.48 -1.70
CA LEU A 157 6.20 -0.52 -1.75
C LEU A 157 6.63 0.86 -2.27
N ILE A 158 7.81 1.34 -1.88
CA ILE A 158 8.36 2.60 -2.42
C ILE A 158 8.64 2.45 -3.92
N GLU A 159 9.23 1.33 -4.35
CA GLU A 159 9.54 1.10 -5.77
C GLU A 159 8.28 0.95 -6.62
N ALA A 160 7.21 0.33 -6.10
CA ALA A 160 5.91 0.30 -6.78
C ALA A 160 5.41 1.72 -7.09
N ASN A 161 5.47 2.60 -6.10
CA ASN A 161 5.04 3.99 -6.25
C ASN A 161 5.96 4.80 -7.18
N ARG A 162 7.27 4.48 -7.24
CA ARG A 162 8.17 5.03 -8.27
C ARG A 162 7.83 4.51 -9.66
N GLN A 163 7.46 3.24 -9.77
CA GLN A 163 7.03 2.65 -11.03
C GLN A 163 5.77 3.34 -11.55
N ASP A 164 4.80 3.63 -10.71
CA ASP A 164 3.57 4.34 -11.07
C ASP A 164 3.80 5.78 -11.59
N GLN A 165 4.96 6.39 -11.30
CA GLN A 165 5.33 7.67 -11.91
C GLN A 165 5.82 7.53 -13.36
N ARG A 166 6.22 6.32 -13.80
CA ARG A 166 6.90 6.07 -15.07
C ARG A 166 6.12 5.13 -15.98
N VAL A 167 5.48 4.11 -15.41
CA VAL A 167 4.74 3.07 -16.13
C VAL A 167 3.24 3.36 -16.01
N ARG A 168 2.62 3.63 -17.14
CA ARG A 168 1.19 3.96 -17.22
C ARG A 168 0.37 2.82 -17.82
N ARG A 169 1.02 1.88 -18.48
CA ARG A 169 0.43 0.74 -19.21
C ARG A 169 1.33 -0.48 -19.04
N TYR A 170 0.73 -1.64 -18.96
CA TYR A 170 1.42 -2.94 -18.86
C TYR A 170 1.24 -3.70 -20.16
N GLU A 171 2.35 -4.10 -20.80
CA GLU A 171 2.30 -4.80 -22.10
C GLU A 171 1.74 -6.20 -21.96
N THR A 172 2.17 -6.92 -20.92
CA THR A 172 1.81 -8.33 -20.67
C THR A 172 1.23 -8.53 -19.27
N TYR A 173 0.55 -9.65 -19.08
CA TYR A 173 0.11 -10.07 -17.76
C TYR A 173 1.29 -10.30 -16.79
N GLU A 174 2.42 -10.80 -17.30
CA GLU A 174 3.63 -10.98 -16.51
C GLU A 174 4.19 -9.66 -15.99
N ASP A 175 4.14 -8.60 -16.79
CA ASP A 175 4.54 -7.24 -16.34
C ASP A 175 3.63 -6.75 -15.21
N LEU A 176 2.34 -7.01 -15.28
CA LEU A 176 1.39 -6.69 -14.20
C LEU A 176 1.69 -7.50 -12.93
N LEU A 177 2.01 -8.79 -13.07
CA LEU A 177 2.41 -9.62 -11.94
C LEU A 177 3.69 -9.08 -11.29
N GLY A 178 4.66 -8.63 -12.10
CA GLY A 178 5.88 -7.98 -11.61
C GLY A 178 5.59 -6.70 -10.80
N TYR A 179 4.60 -5.93 -11.21
CA TYR A 179 4.12 -4.78 -10.41
C TYR A 179 3.48 -5.24 -9.09
N CYS A 180 2.63 -6.27 -9.10
CA CYS A 180 2.01 -6.80 -7.88
C CYS A 180 3.04 -7.35 -6.87
N GLU A 181 4.19 -7.84 -7.33
CA GLU A 181 5.31 -8.24 -6.45
C GLU A 181 5.85 -7.08 -5.62
N LEU A 182 5.76 -5.86 -6.13
CA LEU A 182 6.21 -4.63 -5.46
C LEU A 182 5.08 -3.95 -4.67
N SER A 183 3.86 -3.92 -5.20
CA SER A 183 2.75 -3.14 -4.66
C SER A 183 1.91 -3.89 -3.61
N ALA A 184 1.67 -5.18 -3.79
CA ALA A 184 0.74 -5.96 -2.97
C ALA A 184 1.41 -7.02 -2.10
N ASN A 185 2.30 -7.84 -2.69
CA ASN A 185 2.92 -8.98 -2.02
C ASN A 185 3.69 -8.59 -0.74
N PRO A 186 4.38 -7.43 -0.68
CA PRO A 186 5.07 -6.98 0.52
C PRO A 186 4.16 -6.87 1.73
N VAL A 187 2.91 -6.43 1.56
CA VAL A 187 1.95 -6.29 2.67
C VAL A 187 1.67 -7.64 3.32
N GLY A 188 1.41 -8.68 2.52
CA GLY A 188 1.21 -10.04 3.01
C GLY A 188 2.43 -10.60 3.74
N ARG A 189 3.62 -10.36 3.20
CA ARG A 189 4.90 -10.77 3.82
C ARG A 189 5.11 -10.09 5.18
N LEU A 190 4.76 -8.81 5.30
CA LEU A 190 4.80 -8.07 6.57
C LEU A 190 3.80 -8.62 7.60
N VAL A 191 2.58 -8.97 7.18
CA VAL A 191 1.58 -9.61 8.04
C VAL A 191 2.11 -10.95 8.59
N LEU A 192 2.69 -11.79 7.73
CA LEU A 192 3.31 -13.05 8.15
C LEU A 192 4.48 -12.82 9.12
N GLY A 193 5.29 -11.79 8.89
CA GLY A 193 6.40 -11.39 9.76
C GLY A 193 5.93 -10.97 11.15
N VAL A 194 4.95 -10.07 11.24
CA VAL A 194 4.37 -9.59 12.52
C VAL A 194 3.75 -10.74 13.32
N THR A 195 3.14 -11.69 12.63
CA THR A 195 2.49 -12.83 13.29
C THR A 195 3.43 -14.00 13.58
N GLY A 196 4.71 -13.90 13.18
CA GLY A 196 5.73 -14.92 13.41
C GLY A 196 5.45 -16.24 12.67
N THR A 197 4.76 -16.17 11.52
CA THR A 197 4.31 -17.36 10.79
C THR A 197 4.97 -17.51 9.42
N THR A 198 6.04 -16.77 9.15
CA THR A 198 6.76 -16.79 7.88
C THR A 198 7.36 -18.17 7.57
N SER A 199 7.09 -18.68 6.37
CA SER A 199 7.79 -19.82 5.76
C SER A 199 7.74 -19.66 4.23
N PRO A 200 8.64 -20.30 3.47
CA PRO A 200 8.64 -20.18 2.00
C PRO A 200 7.29 -20.52 1.37
N GLU A 201 6.63 -21.56 1.86
CA GLU A 201 5.30 -21.97 1.36
C GLU A 201 4.22 -20.94 1.70
N ARG A 202 4.19 -20.43 2.93
CA ARG A 202 3.20 -19.41 3.34
C ARG A 202 3.41 -18.09 2.61
N VAL A 203 4.67 -17.72 2.35
CA VAL A 203 4.98 -16.54 1.53
C VAL A 203 4.40 -16.71 0.12
N ARG A 204 4.67 -17.82 -0.57
CA ARG A 204 4.09 -18.05 -1.92
C ARG A 204 2.57 -17.98 -1.93
N ARG A 205 1.90 -18.61 -0.94
CA ARG A 205 0.44 -18.56 -0.83
C ARG A 205 -0.09 -17.17 -0.49
N SER A 206 0.62 -16.44 0.36
CA SER A 206 0.32 -15.04 0.68
C SER A 206 0.45 -14.15 -0.54
N ASP A 207 1.54 -14.31 -1.31
CA ASP A 207 1.78 -13.55 -2.53
C ASP A 207 0.65 -13.80 -3.55
N ALA A 208 0.20 -15.05 -3.73
CA ALA A 208 -0.93 -15.35 -4.60
C ALA A 208 -2.24 -14.67 -4.15
N ILE A 209 -2.51 -14.61 -2.84
CA ILE A 209 -3.67 -13.88 -2.30
C ILE A 209 -3.51 -12.38 -2.57
N CYS A 210 -2.36 -11.80 -2.25
CA CYS A 210 -2.14 -10.36 -2.39
C CYS A 210 -2.21 -9.91 -3.85
N THR A 211 -1.58 -10.66 -4.77
CA THR A 211 -1.68 -10.43 -6.22
C THR A 211 -3.14 -10.51 -6.69
N ALA A 212 -3.89 -11.52 -6.25
CA ALA A 212 -5.31 -11.65 -6.61
C ALA A 212 -6.13 -10.44 -6.12
N LEU A 213 -5.91 -9.99 -4.89
CA LEU A 213 -6.60 -8.83 -4.32
C LEU A 213 -6.27 -7.55 -5.09
N GLN A 214 -5.01 -7.35 -5.47
CA GLN A 214 -4.57 -6.20 -6.26
C GLN A 214 -5.23 -6.19 -7.65
N ILE A 215 -5.25 -7.35 -8.35
CA ILE A 215 -5.94 -7.45 -9.63
C ILE A 215 -7.43 -7.13 -9.46
N VAL A 216 -8.09 -7.66 -8.43
CA VAL A 216 -9.51 -7.37 -8.17
C VAL A 216 -9.76 -5.89 -7.96
N GLU A 217 -8.89 -5.19 -7.24
CA GLU A 217 -8.95 -3.74 -7.03
C GLU A 217 -8.84 -3.00 -8.36
N HIS A 218 -7.82 -3.29 -9.16
CA HIS A 218 -7.68 -2.71 -10.50
C HIS A 218 -8.88 -3.00 -11.42
N LEU A 219 -9.52 -4.16 -11.31
CA LEU A 219 -10.75 -4.44 -12.05
C LEU A 219 -11.95 -3.61 -11.59
N GLN A 220 -12.00 -3.22 -10.32
CA GLN A 220 -13.06 -2.36 -9.79
C GLN A 220 -12.84 -0.89 -10.16
N ASP A 221 -11.58 -0.48 -10.32
CA ASP A 221 -11.18 0.91 -10.43
C ASP A 221 -10.77 1.34 -11.86
N VAL A 222 -11.04 0.49 -12.89
CA VAL A 222 -10.69 0.75 -14.31
C VAL A 222 -11.03 2.18 -14.77
N ALA A 223 -12.23 2.68 -14.46
CA ALA A 223 -12.65 4.01 -14.88
C ALA A 223 -11.96 5.12 -14.07
N GLU A 224 -11.57 4.87 -12.83
CA GLU A 224 -10.83 5.80 -12.00
C GLU A 224 -9.36 5.87 -12.42
N ASP A 225 -8.74 4.70 -12.62
CA ASP A 225 -7.36 4.57 -13.06
C ASP A 225 -7.15 5.25 -14.42
N LEU A 226 -8.08 5.04 -15.36
CA LEU A 226 -8.02 5.68 -16.67
C LEU A 226 -8.06 7.21 -16.55
N ARG A 227 -8.85 7.79 -15.63
CA ARG A 227 -8.88 9.25 -15.39
C ARG A 227 -7.56 9.79 -14.84
N ARG A 228 -6.78 8.92 -14.16
CA ARG A 228 -5.42 9.21 -13.68
C ARG A 228 -4.35 8.86 -14.71
N ASP A 229 -4.74 8.59 -15.97
CA ASP A 229 -3.87 8.14 -17.05
C ASP A 229 -3.14 6.81 -16.75
N ARG A 230 -3.77 5.90 -16.00
CA ARG A 230 -3.26 4.56 -15.66
C ARG A 230 -4.18 3.49 -16.24
N VAL A 231 -3.60 2.43 -16.82
CA VAL A 231 -4.34 1.24 -17.27
C VAL A 231 -3.58 0.01 -16.80
N TYR A 232 -4.17 -0.73 -15.87
CA TYR A 232 -3.61 -1.97 -15.31
C TYR A 232 -4.11 -3.23 -16.04
N LEU A 233 -5.00 -3.08 -17.05
CA LEU A 233 -5.36 -4.19 -17.94
C LEU A 233 -4.22 -4.44 -18.93
N PRO A 234 -3.70 -5.71 -19.07
CA PRO A 234 -2.61 -6.00 -19.98
C PRO A 234 -2.95 -5.66 -21.42
N ALA A 235 -2.06 -4.96 -22.13
CA ALA A 235 -2.27 -4.56 -23.52
C ALA A 235 -2.46 -5.76 -24.45
N GLU A 236 -1.77 -6.88 -24.19
CA GLU A 236 -1.95 -8.13 -24.92
C GLU A 236 -3.38 -8.69 -24.81
N ASP A 237 -3.99 -8.59 -23.63
CA ASP A 237 -5.35 -9.05 -23.40
C ASP A 237 -6.37 -8.06 -23.98
N MET A 238 -6.17 -6.76 -23.79
CA MET A 238 -6.97 -5.72 -24.45
C MET A 238 -7.01 -5.95 -25.96
N LYS A 239 -5.87 -6.21 -26.60
CA LYS A 239 -5.77 -6.52 -28.02
C LYS A 239 -6.50 -7.82 -28.38
N SER A 240 -6.35 -8.86 -27.54
CA SER A 240 -6.98 -10.17 -27.80
C SER A 240 -8.51 -10.11 -27.77
N PHE A 241 -9.07 -9.24 -26.92
CA PHE A 241 -10.51 -8.99 -26.82
C PHE A 241 -11.01 -7.85 -27.71
N GLY A 242 -10.12 -7.19 -28.46
CA GLY A 242 -10.46 -6.05 -29.32
C GLY A 242 -10.93 -4.83 -28.55
N VAL A 243 -10.38 -4.60 -27.35
CA VAL A 243 -10.68 -3.47 -26.45
C VAL A 243 -9.63 -2.37 -26.61
N THR A 244 -10.10 -1.14 -26.69
CA THR A 244 -9.28 0.07 -26.73
C THR A 244 -9.51 0.94 -25.49
N GLU A 245 -8.64 1.89 -25.20
CA GLU A 245 -8.85 2.85 -24.10
C GLU A 245 -10.12 3.71 -24.30
N THR A 246 -10.53 3.93 -25.55
CA THR A 246 -11.81 4.60 -25.85
C THR A 246 -13.00 3.77 -25.35
N ASP A 247 -12.91 2.45 -25.43
CA ASP A 247 -13.96 1.55 -24.90
C ASP A 247 -13.98 1.58 -23.37
N LEU A 248 -12.81 1.72 -22.72
CA LEU A 248 -12.70 1.86 -21.26
C LEU A 248 -13.20 3.24 -20.77
N ALA A 249 -13.18 4.27 -21.59
CA ALA A 249 -13.72 5.58 -21.29
C ALA A 249 -15.25 5.70 -21.46
N ALA A 250 -15.91 4.63 -21.93
CA ALA A 250 -17.36 4.62 -22.10
C ALA A 250 -18.09 4.61 -20.73
N PRO A 251 -19.31 5.17 -20.66
CA PRO A 251 -20.07 5.20 -19.40
C PRO A 251 -20.53 3.81 -18.93
N THR A 252 -20.55 2.81 -19.82
CA THR A 252 -20.92 1.40 -19.54
C THR A 252 -20.07 0.47 -20.38
N ALA A 253 -19.73 -0.69 -19.84
CA ALA A 253 -18.91 -1.66 -20.53
C ALA A 253 -19.67 -2.33 -21.69
N GLY A 254 -19.11 -2.26 -22.90
CA GLY A 254 -19.54 -3.06 -24.05
C GLY A 254 -19.20 -4.55 -23.89
N ALA A 255 -19.72 -5.39 -24.78
CA ALA A 255 -19.50 -6.84 -24.71
C ALA A 255 -18.00 -7.24 -24.73
N PRO A 256 -17.11 -6.62 -25.56
CA PRO A 256 -15.68 -6.93 -25.52
C PRO A 256 -15.04 -6.59 -24.18
N VAL A 257 -15.35 -5.43 -23.60
CA VAL A 257 -14.83 -5.01 -22.27
C VAL A 257 -15.29 -5.99 -21.19
N ARG A 258 -16.58 -6.35 -21.16
CA ARG A 258 -17.11 -7.35 -20.21
C ARG A 258 -16.42 -8.69 -20.32
N ALA A 259 -16.11 -9.14 -21.54
CA ALA A 259 -15.39 -10.39 -21.78
C ALA A 259 -13.94 -10.31 -21.27
N LEU A 260 -13.24 -9.19 -21.49
CA LEU A 260 -11.92 -8.93 -20.94
C LEU A 260 -11.94 -8.94 -19.41
N ILE A 261 -12.85 -8.19 -18.78
CA ILE A 261 -12.97 -8.14 -17.31
C ILE A 261 -13.28 -9.53 -16.74
N ALA A 262 -14.13 -10.33 -17.42
CA ALA A 262 -14.41 -11.71 -17.01
C ALA A 262 -13.17 -12.60 -17.09
N HIS A 263 -12.33 -12.42 -18.11
CA HIS A 263 -11.07 -13.15 -18.27
C HIS A 263 -10.10 -12.84 -17.12
N GLU A 264 -9.87 -11.56 -16.83
CA GLU A 264 -8.99 -11.14 -15.74
C GLU A 264 -9.53 -11.55 -14.36
N ALA A 265 -10.85 -11.46 -14.16
CA ALA A 265 -11.48 -11.93 -12.94
C ALA A 265 -11.25 -13.44 -12.71
N ALA A 266 -11.27 -14.26 -13.77
CA ALA A 266 -10.97 -15.69 -13.68
C ALA A 266 -9.50 -15.96 -13.31
N ARG A 267 -8.55 -15.17 -13.82
CA ARG A 267 -7.13 -15.22 -13.42
C ARG A 267 -6.98 -14.89 -11.93
N ALA A 268 -7.59 -13.79 -11.46
CA ALA A 268 -7.59 -13.41 -10.06
C ALA A 268 -8.22 -14.49 -9.16
N GLU A 269 -9.32 -15.12 -9.59
CA GLU A 269 -9.93 -16.24 -8.85
C GLU A 269 -9.01 -17.44 -8.75
N THR A 270 -8.25 -17.75 -9.80
CA THR A 270 -7.26 -18.85 -9.81
C THR A 270 -6.18 -18.59 -8.77
N LEU A 271 -5.56 -17.41 -8.78
CA LEU A 271 -4.54 -17.00 -7.79
C LEU A 271 -5.11 -17.05 -6.37
N LEU A 272 -6.32 -16.54 -6.16
CA LEU A 272 -6.97 -16.56 -4.85
C LEU A 272 -7.20 -17.98 -4.35
N ASN A 273 -7.55 -18.93 -5.25
CA ASN A 273 -7.71 -20.33 -4.92
C ASN A 273 -6.38 -21.01 -4.60
N GLU A 274 -5.30 -20.68 -5.32
CA GLU A 274 -3.93 -21.16 -5.03
C GLU A 274 -3.43 -20.71 -3.66
N GLY A 275 -3.76 -19.46 -3.28
CA GLY A 275 -3.37 -18.90 -1.99
C GLY A 275 -4.25 -19.37 -0.81
N THR A 276 -5.49 -19.77 -1.05
CA THR A 276 -6.49 -20.10 -0.01
C THR A 276 -6.01 -21.11 1.04
N PRO A 277 -5.20 -22.18 0.72
CA PRO A 277 -4.69 -23.11 1.71
C PRO A 277 -3.78 -22.47 2.79
N LEU A 278 -3.37 -21.19 2.61
CA LEU A 278 -2.72 -20.43 3.68
C LEU A 278 -3.59 -20.37 4.93
N VAL A 279 -4.90 -20.21 4.77
CA VAL A 279 -5.89 -20.12 5.87
C VAL A 279 -5.88 -21.39 6.70
N GLY A 280 -5.80 -22.57 6.08
CA GLY A 280 -5.71 -23.87 6.76
C GLY A 280 -4.36 -24.12 7.44
N SER A 281 -3.30 -23.42 7.02
CA SER A 281 -1.94 -23.59 7.55
C SER A 281 -1.66 -22.83 8.85
N VAL A 282 -2.59 -21.99 9.29
CA VAL A 282 -2.47 -21.15 10.49
C VAL A 282 -3.65 -21.37 11.44
N HIS A 283 -3.52 -20.90 12.69
CA HIS A 283 -4.51 -21.14 13.73
C HIS A 283 -4.96 -19.83 14.42
N GLY A 284 -6.04 -19.94 15.20
CA GLY A 284 -6.53 -18.87 16.05
C GLY A 284 -6.97 -17.64 15.27
N ARG A 285 -6.65 -16.46 15.79
CA ARG A 285 -7.12 -15.16 15.25
C ARG A 285 -6.52 -14.83 13.88
N LEU A 286 -5.31 -15.31 13.58
CA LEU A 286 -4.70 -15.15 12.27
C LEU A 286 -5.49 -15.88 11.17
N LYS A 287 -5.99 -17.11 11.47
CA LYS A 287 -6.86 -17.85 10.55
C LYS A 287 -8.10 -17.01 10.15
N TRP A 288 -8.73 -16.34 11.12
CA TRP A 288 -9.88 -15.48 10.87
C TRP A 288 -9.52 -14.25 10.03
N LEU A 289 -8.35 -13.62 10.30
CA LEU A 289 -7.87 -12.49 9.52
C LEU A 289 -7.65 -12.88 8.05
N LEU A 290 -6.91 -13.96 7.81
CA LEU A 290 -6.61 -14.43 6.46
C LEU A 290 -7.86 -14.92 5.73
N ALA A 291 -8.79 -15.59 6.45
CA ALA A 291 -10.08 -15.95 5.89
C ALA A 291 -10.89 -14.71 5.46
N GLY A 292 -10.76 -13.60 6.21
CA GLY A 292 -11.36 -12.31 5.86
C GLY A 292 -10.83 -11.75 4.54
N PHE A 293 -9.53 -11.77 4.31
CA PHE A 293 -8.93 -11.32 3.05
C PHE A 293 -9.37 -12.18 1.86
N VAL A 294 -9.27 -13.50 1.96
CA VAL A 294 -9.75 -14.42 0.91
C VAL A 294 -11.23 -14.22 0.62
N ALA A 295 -12.04 -14.13 1.67
CA ALA A 295 -13.49 -13.91 1.54
C ALA A 295 -13.81 -12.55 0.89
N GLY A 296 -13.05 -11.51 1.20
CA GLY A 296 -13.19 -10.20 0.60
C GLY A 296 -12.95 -10.25 -0.90
N GLY A 297 -11.84 -10.84 -1.33
CA GLY A 297 -11.54 -11.02 -2.75
C GLY A 297 -12.62 -11.81 -3.49
N ARG A 298 -13.08 -12.93 -2.91
CA ARG A 298 -14.20 -13.72 -3.49
C ARG A 298 -15.51 -12.94 -3.57
N ALA A 299 -15.82 -12.17 -2.52
CA ALA A 299 -17.03 -11.37 -2.51
C ALA A 299 -16.98 -10.23 -3.56
N ALA A 300 -15.79 -9.61 -3.74
CA ALA A 300 -15.57 -8.60 -4.76
C ALA A 300 -15.67 -9.19 -6.18
N LEU A 301 -15.04 -10.33 -6.46
CA LEU A 301 -15.17 -11.03 -7.74
C LEU A 301 -16.63 -11.38 -8.06
N ARG A 302 -17.40 -11.83 -7.06
CA ARG A 302 -18.83 -12.08 -7.23
C ARG A 302 -19.64 -10.82 -7.49
N ALA A 303 -19.27 -9.70 -6.86
CA ALA A 303 -19.92 -8.42 -7.13
C ALA A 303 -19.67 -7.97 -8.57
N VAL A 304 -18.45 -8.10 -9.07
CA VAL A 304 -18.09 -7.84 -10.47
C VAL A 304 -18.89 -8.74 -11.42
N ALA A 305 -18.96 -10.05 -11.14
CA ALA A 305 -19.76 -10.98 -11.95
C ALA A 305 -21.26 -10.67 -11.89
N ALA A 306 -21.81 -10.32 -10.72
CA ALA A 306 -23.22 -9.94 -10.55
C ALA A 306 -23.58 -8.64 -11.30
N ALA A 307 -22.63 -7.72 -11.46
CA ALA A 307 -22.76 -6.53 -12.31
C ALA A 307 -22.65 -6.88 -13.82
N GLY A 308 -22.54 -8.17 -14.18
CA GLY A 308 -22.33 -8.60 -15.56
C GLY A 308 -21.00 -8.10 -16.12
N TYR A 309 -19.99 -7.97 -15.26
CA TYR A 309 -18.65 -7.46 -15.57
C TYR A 309 -18.64 -6.01 -16.10
N ASP A 310 -19.66 -5.23 -15.79
CA ASP A 310 -19.69 -3.79 -16.04
C ASP A 310 -19.10 -3.07 -14.86
N VAL A 311 -17.81 -2.73 -14.97
CA VAL A 311 -17.07 -2.00 -13.96
C VAL A 311 -16.97 -0.50 -14.26
N LEU A 312 -17.38 -0.08 -15.48
CA LEU A 312 -17.26 1.31 -15.92
C LEU A 312 -18.37 2.20 -15.35
N SER A 313 -19.54 1.62 -15.06
CA SER A 313 -20.66 2.34 -14.43
C SER A 313 -20.42 2.70 -12.95
N GLY A 314 -19.32 2.26 -12.39
CA GLY A 314 -18.89 2.43 -11.01
C GLY A 314 -18.42 1.11 -10.41
N PRO A 315 -17.54 1.17 -9.36
CA PRO A 315 -16.94 -0.02 -8.76
C PRO A 315 -18.00 -0.93 -8.13
N PRO A 316 -18.18 -2.20 -8.62
CA PRO A 316 -19.07 -3.14 -8.00
C PRO A 316 -18.58 -3.50 -6.60
N ARG A 317 -19.39 -3.23 -5.57
CA ARG A 317 -19.01 -3.47 -4.17
C ARG A 317 -19.76 -4.65 -3.57
N PRO A 318 -19.08 -5.52 -2.80
CA PRO A 318 -19.73 -6.63 -2.12
C PRO A 318 -20.64 -6.13 -1.00
N THR A 319 -21.72 -6.84 -0.74
CA THR A 319 -22.58 -6.59 0.43
C THR A 319 -21.97 -7.20 1.70
N LYS A 320 -22.30 -6.65 2.87
CA LYS A 320 -21.85 -7.22 4.15
C LYS A 320 -22.31 -8.67 4.32
N LEU A 321 -23.49 -9.03 3.79
CA LEU A 321 -24.02 -10.38 3.84
C LEU A 321 -23.21 -11.34 2.97
N SER A 322 -22.84 -10.92 1.74
CA SER A 322 -21.99 -11.72 0.85
C SER A 322 -20.62 -11.96 1.47
N LEU A 323 -20.03 -10.94 2.08
CA LEU A 323 -18.74 -11.06 2.78
C LEU A 323 -18.81 -12.08 3.94
N LEU A 324 -19.83 -11.99 4.82
CA LEU A 324 -20.01 -12.94 5.93
C LEU A 324 -20.19 -14.37 5.43
N ARG A 325 -20.96 -14.55 4.35
CA ARG A 325 -21.15 -15.87 3.72
C ARG A 325 -19.83 -16.45 3.21
N GLU A 326 -18.99 -15.63 2.58
CA GLU A 326 -17.69 -16.08 2.06
C GLU A 326 -16.71 -16.40 3.18
N VAL A 327 -16.67 -15.61 4.27
CA VAL A 327 -15.86 -15.95 5.46
C VAL A 327 -16.25 -17.32 6.00
N GLY A 328 -17.55 -17.57 6.19
CA GLY A 328 -18.04 -18.85 6.64
C GLY A 328 -17.73 -20.02 5.68
N ALA A 329 -17.79 -19.79 4.36
CA ALA A 329 -17.46 -20.77 3.34
C ALA A 329 -15.95 -21.09 3.35
N THR A 330 -15.09 -20.06 3.44
CA THR A 330 -13.63 -20.21 3.47
C THR A 330 -13.19 -20.99 4.72
N LEU A 331 -13.72 -20.62 5.89
CA LEU A 331 -13.39 -21.31 7.13
C LEU A 331 -13.83 -22.79 7.13
N ARG A 332 -14.97 -23.13 6.49
CA ARG A 332 -15.41 -24.54 6.37
C ARG A 332 -14.56 -25.37 5.43
N ARG A 333 -14.00 -24.76 4.38
CA ARG A 333 -13.15 -25.46 3.41
C ARG A 333 -11.75 -25.73 3.97
N GLU A 334 -11.25 -24.80 4.79
CA GLU A 334 -9.90 -24.81 5.33
C GLU A 334 -9.86 -25.23 6.83
N GLY A 335 -10.98 -25.61 7.38
CA GLY A 335 -11.11 -26.13 8.76
C GLY A 335 -10.94 -27.60 8.80
#